data_9a958f13947e495ddc2aae2ae997ab3f
#
_entry.id   9a958f13947e495ddc2aae2ae997ab3f
#
_cell.length_a   1.000
_cell.length_b   1.000
_cell.length_c   1.000
_cell.angle_alpha   90.00
_cell.angle_beta   90.00
_cell.angle_gamma   90.00
#
_symmetry.space_group_name_H-M   'P 1'
#
loop_
_entity.id
_entity.type
_entity.pdbx_description
1 polymer ?
#
loop_
_entity_poly.entity_id
_entity_poly.type
_entity_poly.pdbx_seq_one_letter_code
_entity_poly.pdbx_strand_id
1 'polypeptide(L)'
;MAYREPSAGELDRRITLRLRTDAPAPDQGLDSIFTDEKKRWAKIEPVGTAVYTAGVQTDVKITHRVTFYYLKGVSDAHEVVHGGIIYRVRRVADMNGTRRFTILEVEELGPQKPRGGIYG
;
A
#
# COMPACT_ATOMS: atom_id res chain seq x y z
N MET A 1 12.24 17.02 3.97
CA MET A 1 11.03 17.84 3.89
C MET A 1 9.97 17.28 4.82
N ALA A 2 9.36 18.13 5.61
CA ALA A 2 8.33 17.70 6.54
C ALA A 2 6.99 17.57 5.82
N TYR A 3 6.21 16.58 6.23
CA TYR A 3 4.85 16.41 5.75
C TYR A 3 3.90 17.08 6.73
N ARG A 4 2.80 17.59 6.19
CA ARG A 4 1.72 18.08 7.03
C ARG A 4 0.90 16.89 7.54
N GLU A 5 0.71 16.83 8.85
CA GLU A 5 -0.11 15.77 9.42
C GLU A 5 -1.57 15.96 9.02
N PRO A 6 -2.26 14.88 8.62
CA PRO A 6 -3.66 15.00 8.27
C PRO A 6 -4.51 15.16 9.53
N SER A 7 -5.65 15.81 9.37
CA SER A 7 -6.65 15.80 10.43
C SER A 7 -7.39 14.47 10.41
N ALA A 8 -8.10 14.14 11.50
CA ALA A 8 -8.83 12.88 11.58
C ALA A 8 -9.86 12.77 10.45
N GLY A 9 -10.48 13.88 10.07
CA GLY A 9 -11.48 13.85 8.99
C GLY A 9 -10.89 13.60 7.62
N GLU A 10 -9.60 13.80 7.44
CA GLU A 10 -8.95 13.52 6.17
C GLU A 10 -8.66 12.03 5.99
N LEU A 11 -8.69 11.24 7.06
CA LEU A 11 -8.51 9.79 7.00
C LEU A 11 -9.86 9.15 6.72
N ASP A 12 -10.37 9.34 5.51
CA ASP A 12 -11.74 8.99 5.16
C ASP A 12 -11.86 7.81 4.21
N ARG A 13 -10.74 7.15 3.91
CA ARG A 13 -10.73 5.97 3.04
C ARG A 13 -10.49 4.73 3.88
N ARG A 14 -11.40 3.76 3.77
CA ARG A 14 -11.24 2.51 4.49
C ARG A 14 -10.39 1.57 3.65
N ILE A 15 -9.20 1.26 4.12
CA ILE A 15 -8.28 0.38 3.40
C ILE A 15 -8.15 -0.95 4.12
N THR A 16 -7.79 -1.99 3.38
CA THR A 16 -7.34 -3.25 3.94
C THR A 16 -5.85 -3.36 3.69
N LEU A 17 -5.10 -3.55 4.76
CA LEU A 17 -3.66 -3.76 4.69
C LEU A 17 -3.42 -5.24 4.94
N ARG A 18 -2.73 -5.91 4.02
CA ARG A 18 -2.50 -7.34 4.12
C ARG A 18 -1.08 -7.69 3.73
N LEU A 19 -0.56 -8.74 4.35
CA LEU A 19 0.77 -9.22 4.06
C LEU A 19 0.67 -10.27 2.96
N ARG A 20 1.49 -10.12 1.94
CA ARG A 20 1.54 -11.08 0.85
C ARG A 20 2.68 -12.06 1.06
N THR A 21 2.38 -13.34 0.96
CA THR A 21 3.36 -14.41 1.00
C THR A 21 3.09 -15.35 -0.16
N ASP A 22 4.13 -15.68 -0.90
CA ASP A 22 4.00 -16.63 -1.99
C ASP A 22 4.37 -18.02 -1.48
N ALA A 23 3.58 -19.01 -1.86
CA ALA A 23 3.79 -20.38 -1.46
C ALA A 23 3.71 -21.29 -2.67
N PRO A 24 4.42 -22.43 -2.67
CA PRO A 24 4.32 -23.36 -3.78
C PRO A 24 2.91 -23.89 -3.94
N ALA A 25 2.42 -23.91 -5.17
CA ALA A 25 1.12 -24.50 -5.48
C ALA A 25 1.28 -26.01 -5.68
N PRO A 26 0.25 -26.79 -5.39
CA PRO A 26 0.34 -28.25 -5.54
C PRO A 26 0.67 -28.70 -6.95
N ASP A 27 0.26 -27.93 -7.94
CA ASP A 27 0.42 -28.27 -9.34
C ASP A 27 1.44 -27.41 -10.05
N GLN A 28 2.50 -27.07 -9.35
CA GLN A 28 3.59 -26.22 -9.86
C GLN A 28 3.21 -24.75 -9.92
N GLY A 29 4.13 -23.91 -9.67
CA GLY A 29 3.95 -22.48 -9.63
C GLY A 29 3.83 -21.98 -8.21
N LEU A 30 3.37 -20.76 -8.07
CA LEU A 30 3.24 -20.11 -6.76
C LEU A 30 1.86 -19.52 -6.62
N ASP A 31 1.28 -19.71 -5.44
CA ASP A 31 0.05 -19.02 -5.05
C ASP A 31 0.39 -17.91 -4.10
N SER A 32 -0.27 -16.78 -4.28
CA SER A 32 -0.15 -15.67 -3.33
C SER A 32 -1.09 -15.90 -2.17
N ILE A 33 -0.53 -15.90 -0.98
CA ILE A 33 -1.29 -16.07 0.25
C ILE A 33 -1.27 -14.73 0.98
N PHE A 34 -2.45 -14.30 1.42
CA PHE A 34 -2.58 -13.02 2.12
C PHE A 34 -2.95 -13.29 3.57
N THR A 35 -2.16 -12.73 4.48
CA THR A 35 -2.35 -12.92 5.90
C THR A 35 -2.29 -11.56 6.59
N ASP A 36 -2.52 -11.56 7.90
CA ASP A 36 -2.37 -10.36 8.72
C ASP A 36 -3.19 -9.20 8.18
N GLU A 37 -4.43 -9.48 7.79
CA GLU A 37 -5.31 -8.43 7.28
C GLU A 37 -5.73 -7.49 8.39
N LYS A 38 -5.54 -6.21 8.14
CA LYS A 38 -5.95 -5.15 9.07
C LYS A 38 -6.67 -4.08 8.29
N LYS A 39 -7.73 -3.57 8.87
CA LYS A 39 -8.46 -2.46 8.26
C LYS A 39 -8.13 -1.18 8.97
N ARG A 40 -7.91 -0.12 8.19
CA ARG A 40 -7.52 1.18 8.71
C ARG A 40 -8.20 2.28 7.92
N TRP A 41 -8.44 3.38 8.59
CA TRP A 41 -8.85 4.61 7.91
C TRP A 41 -7.60 5.33 7.46
N ALA A 42 -7.59 5.75 6.21
CA ALA A 42 -6.41 6.33 5.60
C ALA A 42 -6.77 7.49 4.69
N LYS A 43 -5.77 8.30 4.39
CA LYS A 43 -5.83 9.30 3.34
C LYS A 43 -5.07 8.73 2.14
N ILE A 44 -5.69 8.71 0.97
CA ILE A 44 -5.06 8.26 -0.26
C ILE A 44 -4.99 9.45 -1.20
N GLU A 45 -3.80 9.76 -1.67
CA GLU A 45 -3.62 10.88 -2.58
C GLU A 45 -2.67 10.49 -3.71
N PRO A 46 -2.99 10.93 -4.94
CA PRO A 46 -2.07 10.69 -6.05
C PRO A 46 -0.81 11.53 -5.89
N VAL A 47 0.32 11.00 -6.34
CA VAL A 47 1.55 11.77 -6.33
C VAL A 47 1.77 12.38 -7.71
N GLY A 48 2.38 13.54 -7.71
CA GLY A 48 2.63 14.24 -8.95
C GLY A 48 3.86 13.70 -9.67
N THR A 49 4.02 14.15 -10.90
CA THR A 49 5.13 13.76 -11.74
C THR A 49 6.48 14.08 -11.12
N ALA A 50 6.54 15.16 -10.34
CA ALA A 50 7.80 15.56 -9.71
C ALA A 50 8.32 14.52 -8.75
N VAL A 51 7.43 13.88 -7.98
CA VAL A 51 7.83 12.83 -7.06
C VAL A 51 8.37 11.63 -7.81
N TYR A 52 7.70 11.27 -8.87
CA TYR A 52 8.13 10.16 -9.70
C TYR A 52 9.48 10.43 -10.34
N THR A 53 9.69 11.65 -10.83
CA THR A 53 10.94 12.04 -11.44
C THR A 53 12.10 11.98 -10.45
N ALA A 54 11.84 12.37 -9.21
CA ALA A 54 12.87 12.30 -8.17
C ALA A 54 13.29 10.87 -7.89
N GLY A 55 12.43 9.89 -8.16
CA GLY A 55 12.73 8.48 -7.97
C GLY A 55 13.29 7.79 -9.21
N VAL A 56 13.66 8.53 -10.22
CA VAL A 56 14.05 7.95 -11.50
C VAL A 56 15.31 7.09 -11.43
N GLN A 57 16.11 7.27 -10.40
CA GLN A 57 17.32 6.48 -10.20
C GLN A 57 17.02 5.03 -9.83
N THR A 58 15.80 4.73 -9.47
CA THR A 58 15.38 3.40 -9.08
C THR A 58 14.31 2.92 -10.05
N ASP A 59 14.09 1.63 -10.10
CA ASP A 59 13.01 1.08 -10.91
C ASP A 59 11.68 1.10 -10.19
N VAL A 60 11.59 1.84 -9.09
CA VAL A 60 10.39 1.90 -8.28
C VAL A 60 9.45 2.96 -8.84
N LYS A 61 8.24 2.54 -9.16
CA LYS A 61 7.19 3.43 -9.62
C LYS A 61 6.25 3.71 -8.46
N ILE A 62 5.97 4.97 -8.20
CA ILE A 62 5.07 5.38 -7.14
C ILE A 62 3.94 6.19 -7.77
N THR A 63 2.70 5.75 -7.53
CA THR A 63 1.53 6.43 -8.08
C THR A 63 0.71 7.14 -7.02
N HIS A 64 0.75 6.65 -5.78
CA HIS A 64 -0.08 7.20 -4.72
C HIS A 64 0.67 7.19 -3.40
N ARG A 65 0.20 8.01 -2.48
CA ARG A 65 0.68 8.04 -1.11
C ARG A 65 -0.50 7.74 -0.19
N VAL A 66 -0.31 6.78 0.72
CA VAL A 66 -1.33 6.38 1.68
C VAL A 66 -0.82 6.74 3.08
N THR A 67 -1.63 7.48 3.82
CA THR A 67 -1.25 7.94 5.16
C THR A 67 -2.31 7.49 6.15
N PHE A 68 -1.87 6.93 7.27
CA PHE A 68 -2.77 6.50 8.33
C PHE A 68 -2.05 6.57 9.67
N TYR A 69 -2.78 6.36 10.76
CA TYR A 69 -2.18 6.40 12.08
C TYR A 69 -1.07 5.36 12.19
N TYR A 70 -0.04 5.69 12.94
CA TYR A 70 1.18 4.91 13.03
C TYR A 70 0.88 3.43 13.30
N LEU A 71 1.50 2.57 12.53
CA LEU A 71 1.39 1.12 12.66
C LEU A 71 2.77 0.51 12.50
N LYS A 72 3.22 -0.18 13.54
CA LYS A 72 4.50 -0.83 13.53
C LYS A 72 4.43 -2.12 12.70
N GLY A 73 5.50 -2.44 12.00
CA GLY A 73 5.61 -3.73 11.33
C GLY A 73 5.15 -3.75 9.88
N VAL A 74 4.78 -2.61 9.32
CA VAL A 74 4.42 -2.55 7.91
C VAL A 74 5.69 -2.52 7.07
N SER A 75 5.70 -3.27 5.99
CA SER A 75 6.86 -3.36 5.10
C SER A 75 6.41 -3.35 3.64
N ASP A 76 7.38 -3.42 2.74
CA ASP A 76 7.10 -3.50 1.30
C ASP A 76 6.56 -4.87 0.88
N ALA A 77 6.46 -5.81 1.80
CA ALA A 77 5.76 -7.07 1.55
C ALA A 77 4.25 -6.93 1.70
N HIS A 78 3.77 -5.81 2.20
CA HIS A 78 2.34 -5.56 2.37
C HIS A 78 1.72 -5.01 1.10
N GLU A 79 0.41 -5.18 1.01
CA GLU A 79 -0.41 -4.55 -0.03
C GLU A 79 -1.55 -3.81 0.62
N VAL A 80 -2.01 -2.76 -0.05
CA VAL A 80 -3.19 -2.01 0.34
C VAL A 80 -4.29 -2.30 -0.66
N VAL A 81 -5.49 -2.59 -0.17
CA VAL A 81 -6.66 -2.76 -1.02
C VAL A 81 -7.68 -1.71 -0.63
N HIS A 82 -8.16 -0.97 -1.62
CA HIS A 82 -9.19 0.05 -1.43
C HIS A 82 -10.09 0.10 -2.65
N GLY A 83 -11.39 -0.03 -2.42
CA GLY A 83 -12.35 0.08 -3.52
C GLY A 83 -12.13 -0.94 -4.62
N GLY A 84 -11.64 -2.13 -4.29
CA GLY A 84 -11.35 -3.15 -5.28
C GLY A 84 -10.04 -2.95 -6.04
N ILE A 85 -9.28 -1.92 -5.70
CA ILE A 85 -7.99 -1.65 -6.34
C ILE A 85 -6.86 -2.09 -5.41
N ILE A 86 -5.85 -2.73 -5.99
CA ILE A 86 -4.68 -3.17 -5.24
C ILE A 86 -3.56 -2.16 -5.43
N TYR A 87 -2.94 -1.77 -4.32
CA TYR A 87 -1.75 -0.91 -4.31
C TYR A 87 -0.62 -1.68 -3.67
N ARG A 88 0.48 -1.81 -4.38
CA ARG A 88 1.67 -2.46 -3.84
C ARG A 88 2.49 -1.46 -3.07
N VAL A 89 2.88 -1.81 -1.84
CA VAL A 89 3.72 -0.94 -1.03
C VAL A 89 5.14 -0.99 -1.57
N ARG A 90 5.68 0.17 -1.90
CA ARG A 90 7.04 0.30 -2.38
C ARG A 90 7.97 0.84 -1.32
N ARG A 91 7.44 1.66 -0.42
CA ARG A 91 8.24 2.29 0.60
C ARG A 91 7.39 2.62 1.81
N VAL A 92 7.96 2.48 2.99
CA VAL A 92 7.28 2.77 4.24
C VAL A 92 8.10 3.81 4.99
N ALA A 93 7.42 4.81 5.53
CA ALA A 93 8.08 5.84 6.32
C ALA A 93 7.22 6.21 7.52
N ASP A 94 7.90 6.63 8.59
CA ASP A 94 7.26 7.24 9.75
C ASP A 94 7.24 8.75 9.49
N MET A 95 6.04 9.31 9.38
CA MET A 95 5.90 10.72 9.04
C MET A 95 6.65 11.59 10.04
N ASN A 96 7.60 12.37 9.53
CA ASN A 96 8.40 13.29 10.33
C ASN A 96 9.12 12.65 11.53
N GLY A 97 9.21 11.31 11.56
CA GLY A 97 9.89 10.60 12.64
C GLY A 97 9.19 10.67 13.98
N THR A 98 7.91 10.99 14.00
CA THR A 98 7.21 11.25 15.26
C THR A 98 6.38 10.06 15.77
N ARG A 99 6.28 8.98 14.98
CA ARG A 99 5.50 7.80 15.32
C ARG A 99 4.03 8.13 15.55
N ARG A 100 3.50 9.07 14.78
CA ARG A 100 2.09 9.43 14.83
C ARG A 100 1.35 8.98 13.59
N PHE A 101 2.02 8.98 12.45
CA PHE A 101 1.43 8.56 11.19
C PHE A 101 2.44 7.74 10.41
N THR A 102 1.94 6.72 9.71
CA THR A 102 2.72 5.94 8.75
C THR A 102 2.38 6.41 7.35
N ILE A 103 3.39 6.57 6.52
CA ILE A 103 3.22 6.91 5.12
C ILE A 103 3.67 5.73 4.29
N LEU A 104 2.82 5.30 3.35
CA LEU A 104 3.16 4.29 2.38
C LEU A 104 3.23 4.94 1.01
N GLU A 105 4.34 4.78 0.33
CA GLU A 105 4.44 5.13 -1.08
C GLU A 105 4.12 3.87 -1.86
N VAL A 106 3.09 3.93 -2.69
CA VAL A 106 2.51 2.73 -3.29
C VAL A 106 2.39 2.89 -4.79
N GLU A 107 2.34 1.74 -5.46
CA GLU A 107 2.07 1.67 -6.89
C GLU A 107 0.72 1.03 -7.09
N GLU A 108 -0.17 1.68 -7.82
CA GLU A 108 -1.46 1.09 -8.17
C GLU A 108 -1.24 -0.01 -9.19
N LEU A 109 -1.69 -1.22 -8.87
CA LEU A 109 -1.54 -2.36 -9.76
C LEU A 109 -2.79 -2.62 -10.60
N GLY A 110 -3.95 -2.16 -10.14
CA GLY A 110 -5.19 -2.36 -10.87
C GLY A 110 -6.23 -3.10 -10.04
N PRO A 111 -7.27 -3.61 -10.67
CA PRO A 111 -8.38 -4.23 -9.96
C PRO A 111 -7.96 -5.51 -9.26
N GLN A 112 -8.57 -5.76 -8.11
CA GLN A 112 -8.43 -7.03 -7.42
C GLN A 112 -9.10 -8.12 -8.23
N LYS A 113 -8.39 -9.24 -8.43
CA LYS A 113 -8.96 -10.34 -9.18
C LYS A 113 -10.05 -11.02 -8.38
N PRO A 114 -11.11 -11.49 -9.05
CA PRO A 114 -12.15 -12.24 -8.36
C PRO A 114 -11.57 -13.51 -7.77
N ARG A 115 -12.09 -13.87 -6.61
CA ARG A 115 -11.72 -15.10 -5.98
C ARG A 115 -12.28 -16.27 -6.77
N GLY A 116 -11.52 -17.36 -6.82
CA GLY A 116 -11.95 -18.53 -7.55
C GLY A 116 -11.54 -18.55 -9.00
N GLY A 117 -11.07 -17.44 -9.51
CA GLY A 117 -10.41 -17.42 -10.80
C GLY A 117 -11.23 -17.86 -11.98
N ILE A 118 -12.54 -17.77 -11.91
CA ILE A 118 -13.39 -18.21 -13.02
C ILE A 118 -13.10 -17.41 -14.25
N TYR A 119 -12.82 -16.19 -14.07
CA TYR A 119 -12.46 -15.32 -15.15
C TYR A 119 -11.04 -14.96 -15.08
N GLY A 120 -10.41 -15.76 -14.49
CA GLY A 120 -8.94 -15.70 -14.38
C GLY A 120 -8.41 -14.47 -14.68
#